data_357c20bc6ae7de16c9b1e0536b67433b
#
_entry.id   357c20bc6ae7de16c9b1e0536b67433b
#
_cell.length_a   1.000
_cell.length_b   1.000
_cell.length_c   1.000
_cell.angle_alpha   90.00
_cell.angle_beta   90.00
_cell.angle_gamma   90.00
#
_symmetry.space_group_name_H-M   'P 1'
#
loop_
_entity.id
_entity.type
_entity.pdbx_description
1 polymer ?
#
loop_
_entity_poly.entity_id
_entity_poly.type
_entity_poly.pdbx_seq_one_letter_code
_entity_poly.pdbx_strand_id
1 'polypeptide(L)'
;MAMLRLPEEEQYRLLWEKYGMKEEKAKELKAQGFSYYDLDKASMYAFVAEKPVEEILELRRENPWMKIELILKITPQLLHDRDLLRKARCAEKWWGISADLVYRKFMEGYPIHYIRMAYILSLHSDWTVDKILEKRKRSVKWAAWARKNLGVDPEDLKTWIKAMPNPSVARKS
;
A
#
# COMPACT_ATOMS: atom_id res chain seq x y z
N MET A 1 -27.54 7.51 4.20
CA MET A 1 -26.70 6.32 3.96
C MET A 1 -25.75 6.17 5.14
N ALA A 2 -25.93 5.15 5.98
CA ALA A 2 -25.00 4.85 7.04
C ALA A 2 -23.69 4.38 6.39
N MET A 3 -22.57 5.13 6.57
CA MET A 3 -21.25 4.61 6.25
C MET A 3 -21.09 3.30 7.01
N LEU A 4 -20.97 2.19 6.30
CA LEU A 4 -20.60 0.90 6.88
C LEU A 4 -19.25 1.11 7.59
N ARG A 5 -19.28 1.16 8.92
CA ARG A 5 -18.04 1.23 9.71
C ARG A 5 -17.30 -0.08 9.52
N LEU A 6 -16.08 0.00 9.05
CA LEU A 6 -15.21 -1.16 8.96
C LEU A 6 -15.14 -1.87 10.32
N PRO A 7 -15.18 -3.20 10.37
CA PRO A 7 -14.94 -3.96 11.60
C PRO A 7 -13.63 -3.52 12.26
N GLU A 8 -13.56 -3.55 13.58
CA GLU A 8 -12.42 -3.01 14.33
C GLU A 8 -11.11 -3.74 13.99
N GLU A 9 -11.14 -5.06 13.84
CA GLU A 9 -9.99 -5.84 13.40
C GLU A 9 -9.47 -5.40 12.02
N GLU A 10 -10.38 -5.08 11.11
CA GLU A 10 -10.03 -4.59 9.78
C GLU A 10 -9.40 -3.21 9.84
N GLN A 11 -9.87 -2.33 10.74
CA GLN A 11 -9.25 -1.01 10.97
C GLN A 11 -7.79 -1.16 11.44
N TYR A 12 -7.52 -2.05 12.40
CA TYR A 12 -6.16 -2.28 12.89
C TYR A 12 -5.28 -2.93 11.83
N ARG A 13 -5.83 -3.87 11.06
CA ARG A 13 -5.12 -4.47 9.94
C ARG A 13 -4.68 -3.42 8.92
N LEU A 14 -5.57 -2.52 8.52
CA LEU A 14 -5.26 -1.46 7.55
C LEU A 14 -4.22 -0.46 8.06
N LEU A 15 -4.30 -0.06 9.33
CA LEU A 15 -3.30 0.83 9.94
C LEU A 15 -1.91 0.19 9.97
N TRP A 16 -1.84 -1.11 10.26
CA TRP A 16 -0.60 -1.87 10.21
C TRP A 16 -0.04 -1.98 8.78
N GLU A 17 -0.86 -2.41 7.84
CA GLU A 17 -0.43 -2.63 6.45
C GLU A 17 0.04 -1.34 5.77
N LYS A 18 -0.67 -0.24 5.99
CA LYS A 18 -0.36 1.05 5.38
C LYS A 18 0.80 1.79 6.06
N TYR A 19 0.84 1.77 7.38
CA TYR A 19 1.71 2.67 8.15
C TYR A 19 2.60 1.96 9.16
N GLY A 20 2.43 0.65 9.37
CA GLY A 20 3.13 -0.11 10.39
C GLY A 20 2.69 0.24 11.82
N MET A 21 1.50 0.83 11.99
CA MET A 21 0.97 1.16 13.31
C MET A 21 0.51 -0.13 14.01
N LYS A 22 1.14 -0.45 15.13
CA LYS A 22 0.79 -1.61 15.94
C LYS A 22 -0.62 -1.46 16.54
N GLU A 23 -1.30 -2.59 16.74
CA GLU A 23 -2.66 -2.62 17.26
C GLU A 23 -2.76 -1.98 18.66
N GLU A 24 -1.79 -2.24 19.53
CA GLU A 24 -1.73 -1.66 20.89
C GLU A 24 -1.69 -0.13 20.82
N LYS A 25 -0.87 0.41 19.91
CA LYS A 25 -0.77 1.87 19.70
C LYS A 25 -2.08 2.45 19.17
N ALA A 26 -2.71 1.78 18.23
CA ALA A 26 -4.00 2.21 17.67
C ALA A 26 -5.09 2.20 18.76
N LYS A 27 -5.13 1.18 19.62
CA LYS A 27 -6.04 1.10 20.76
C LYS A 27 -5.82 2.22 21.77
N GLU A 28 -4.56 2.49 22.11
CA GLU A 28 -4.18 3.61 22.99
C GLU A 28 -4.69 4.95 22.47
N LEU A 29 -4.46 5.23 21.19
CA LEU A 29 -4.89 6.48 20.57
C LEU A 29 -6.42 6.58 20.45
N LYS A 30 -7.10 5.47 20.17
CA LYS A 30 -8.58 5.42 20.20
C LYS A 30 -9.13 5.68 21.59
N ALA A 31 -8.50 5.17 22.64
CA ALA A 31 -8.88 5.45 24.04
C ALA A 31 -8.71 6.94 24.41
N GLN A 32 -7.83 7.66 23.72
CA GLN A 32 -7.68 9.11 23.83
C GLN A 32 -8.73 9.90 23.06
N GLY A 33 -9.69 9.22 22.39
CA GLY A 33 -10.82 9.85 21.69
C GLY A 33 -10.65 10.01 20.19
N PHE A 34 -9.54 9.55 19.59
CA PHE A 34 -9.34 9.60 18.14
C PHE A 34 -10.11 8.48 17.44
N SER A 35 -10.80 8.82 16.35
CA SER A 35 -11.46 7.84 15.49
C SER A 35 -10.45 7.11 14.58
N TYR A 36 -10.87 5.97 13.99
CA TYR A 36 -10.07 5.32 12.93
C TYR A 36 -9.73 6.29 11.79
N TYR A 37 -10.69 7.12 11.37
CA TYR A 37 -10.46 8.14 10.35
C TYR A 37 -9.36 9.13 10.75
N ASP A 38 -9.36 9.57 12.02
CA ASP A 38 -8.29 10.46 12.52
C ASP A 38 -6.93 9.75 12.49
N LEU A 39 -6.87 8.48 12.88
CA LEU A 39 -5.61 7.70 12.86
C LEU A 39 -5.10 7.47 11.44
N ASP A 40 -5.96 7.09 10.50
CA ASP A 40 -5.58 6.88 9.09
C ASP A 40 -5.08 8.19 8.46
N LYS A 41 -5.81 9.28 8.65
CA LYS A 41 -5.46 10.59 8.09
C LYS A 41 -4.21 11.19 8.75
N ALA A 42 -4.11 11.10 10.08
CA ALA A 42 -2.92 11.57 10.80
C ALA A 42 -1.66 10.80 10.40
N SER A 43 -1.76 9.49 10.23
CA SER A 43 -0.63 8.66 9.79
C SER A 43 -0.17 9.02 8.38
N MET A 44 -1.11 9.29 7.46
CA MET A 44 -0.76 9.76 6.13
C MET A 44 -0.09 11.14 6.16
N TYR A 45 -0.60 12.07 6.96
CA TYR A 45 0.00 13.40 7.08
C TYR A 45 1.35 13.39 7.79
N ALA A 46 1.52 12.51 8.78
CA ALA A 46 2.80 12.25 9.43
C ALA A 46 3.86 11.80 8.40
N PHE A 47 3.49 10.88 7.51
CA PHE A 47 4.35 10.43 6.42
C PHE A 47 4.68 11.57 5.43
N VAL A 48 3.69 12.38 5.04
CA VAL A 48 3.88 13.51 4.11
C VAL A 48 4.77 14.60 4.71
N ALA A 49 4.53 14.96 5.98
CA ALA A 49 5.22 16.02 6.68
C ALA A 49 6.54 15.56 7.34
N GLU A 50 6.85 14.26 7.29
CA GLU A 50 8.01 13.65 7.96
C GLU A 50 8.03 13.94 9.47
N LYS A 51 6.86 13.83 10.11
CA LYS A 51 6.63 14.09 11.54
C LYS A 51 6.08 12.87 12.25
N PRO A 52 6.23 12.76 13.59
CA PRO A 52 5.54 11.75 14.38
C PRO A 52 4.01 11.89 14.26
N VAL A 53 3.30 10.74 14.26
CA VAL A 53 1.82 10.74 14.17
C VAL A 53 1.19 11.43 15.37
N GLU A 54 1.81 11.36 16.54
CA GLU A 54 1.37 12.01 17.78
C GLU A 54 1.33 13.53 17.63
N GLU A 55 2.31 14.12 16.95
CA GLU A 55 2.35 15.57 16.67
C GLU A 55 1.17 16.01 15.79
N ILE A 56 0.83 15.20 14.79
CA ILE A 56 -0.33 15.47 13.93
C ILE A 56 -1.65 15.33 14.71
N LEU A 57 -1.74 14.31 15.58
CA LEU A 57 -2.93 14.09 16.40
C LEU A 57 -3.11 15.19 17.46
N GLU A 58 -2.01 15.74 18.01
CA GLU A 58 -2.09 16.89 18.90
C GLU A 58 -2.62 18.13 18.18
N LEU A 59 -2.15 18.41 16.98
CA LEU A 59 -2.73 19.46 16.14
C LEU A 59 -4.23 19.22 15.89
N ARG A 60 -4.64 17.95 15.75
CA ARG A 60 -6.03 17.57 15.48
C ARG A 60 -6.98 17.88 16.65
N ARG A 61 -6.48 17.88 17.88
CA ARG A 61 -7.30 18.22 19.07
C ARG A 61 -7.88 19.64 18.97
N GLU A 62 -7.12 20.56 18.43
CA GLU A 62 -7.47 21.97 18.40
C GLU A 62 -7.88 22.49 17.02
N ASN A 63 -7.66 21.71 15.96
CA ASN A 63 -7.84 22.19 14.59
C ASN A 63 -8.62 21.20 13.73
N PRO A 64 -9.49 21.69 12.82
CA PRO A 64 -10.05 20.86 11.76
C PRO A 64 -8.97 20.46 10.74
N TRP A 65 -9.18 19.35 10.04
CA TRP A 65 -8.21 18.82 9.08
C TRP A 65 -7.75 19.85 8.03
N MET A 66 -8.67 20.65 7.52
CA MET A 66 -8.36 21.68 6.52
C MET A 66 -7.33 22.71 7.04
N LYS A 67 -7.39 23.07 8.33
CA LYS A 67 -6.41 23.97 8.95
C LYS A 67 -5.06 23.29 9.15
N ILE A 68 -5.06 22.00 9.48
CA ILE A 68 -3.84 21.19 9.60
C ILE A 68 -3.14 21.07 8.24
N GLU A 69 -3.89 20.87 7.15
CA GLU A 69 -3.34 20.89 5.78
C GLU A 69 -2.61 22.20 5.45
N LEU A 70 -3.21 23.32 5.85
CA LEU A 70 -2.57 24.64 5.68
C LEU A 70 -1.30 24.78 6.54
N ILE A 71 -1.35 24.38 7.82
CA ILE A 71 -0.21 24.43 8.74
C ILE A 71 0.96 23.60 8.20
N LEU A 72 0.67 22.40 7.72
CA LEU A 72 1.66 21.44 7.20
C LEU A 72 2.01 21.67 5.72
N LYS A 73 1.36 22.64 5.06
CA LYS A 73 1.52 22.92 3.63
C LYS A 73 1.25 21.71 2.74
N ILE A 74 0.28 20.89 3.13
CA ILE A 74 -0.14 19.71 2.38
C ILE A 74 -1.08 20.13 1.25
N THR A 75 -0.67 19.92 0.02
CA THR A 75 -1.50 20.11 -1.17
C THR A 75 -2.03 18.76 -1.68
N PRO A 76 -3.15 18.75 -2.46
CA PRO A 76 -3.64 17.50 -3.07
C PRO A 76 -2.59 16.79 -3.93
N GLN A 77 -1.77 17.54 -4.66
CA GLN A 77 -0.70 16.96 -5.48
C GLN A 77 0.39 16.32 -4.61
N LEU A 78 0.86 17.03 -3.57
CA LEU A 78 1.86 16.49 -2.64
C LEU A 78 1.35 15.23 -1.95
N LEU A 79 0.08 15.23 -1.53
CA LEU A 79 -0.56 14.08 -0.90
C LEU A 79 -0.61 12.87 -1.85
N HIS A 80 -0.98 13.10 -3.11
CA HIS A 80 -1.00 12.04 -4.14
C HIS A 80 0.39 11.45 -4.38
N ASP A 81 1.39 12.29 -4.63
CA ASP A 81 2.75 11.83 -4.93
C ASP A 81 3.37 11.08 -3.75
N ARG A 82 3.15 11.56 -2.53
CA ARG A 82 3.63 10.90 -1.31
C ARG A 82 2.88 9.59 -1.02
N ASP A 83 1.59 9.48 -1.34
CA ASP A 83 0.85 8.23 -1.21
C ASP A 83 1.37 7.16 -2.17
N LEU A 84 1.71 7.51 -3.40
CA LEU A 84 2.38 6.60 -4.34
C LEU A 84 3.72 6.12 -3.80
N LEU A 85 4.53 7.02 -3.25
CA LEU A 85 5.80 6.67 -2.63
C LEU A 85 5.62 5.75 -1.42
N ARG A 86 4.64 6.04 -0.55
CA ARG A 86 4.29 5.19 0.58
C ARG A 86 3.90 3.77 0.12
N LYS A 87 3.05 3.66 -0.89
CA LYS A 87 2.64 2.37 -1.48
C LYS A 87 3.83 1.62 -2.06
N ALA A 88 4.76 2.31 -2.71
CA ALA A 88 5.97 1.71 -3.24
C ALA A 88 6.87 1.16 -2.12
N ARG A 89 7.07 1.91 -1.03
CA ARG A 89 7.81 1.46 0.15
C ARG A 89 7.12 0.28 0.85
N CYS A 90 5.78 0.25 0.89
CA CYS A 90 5.04 -0.90 1.38
C CYS A 90 5.28 -2.16 0.52
N ALA A 91 5.30 -2.02 -0.80
CA ALA A 91 5.60 -3.13 -1.70
C ALA A 91 7.02 -3.69 -1.51
N GLU A 92 8.00 -2.81 -1.28
CA GLU A 92 9.37 -3.23 -0.95
C GLU A 92 9.42 -3.97 0.40
N LYS A 93 8.80 -3.41 1.44
CA LYS A 93 8.75 -4.03 2.77
C LYS A 93 8.07 -5.40 2.76
N TRP A 94 6.93 -5.52 2.08
CA TRP A 94 6.10 -6.73 2.15
C TRP A 94 6.43 -7.78 1.11
N TRP A 95 6.89 -7.37 -0.07
CA TRP A 95 7.11 -8.27 -1.21
C TRP A 95 8.54 -8.28 -1.74
N GLY A 96 9.42 -7.43 -1.23
CA GLY A 96 10.78 -7.31 -1.73
C GLY A 96 10.90 -6.69 -3.12
N ILE A 97 9.84 -6.04 -3.62
CA ILE A 97 9.88 -5.34 -4.90
C ILE A 97 10.47 -3.96 -4.68
N SER A 98 11.57 -3.63 -5.35
CA SER A 98 12.22 -2.32 -5.19
C SER A 98 11.23 -1.16 -5.23
N ALA A 99 11.27 -0.26 -4.24
CA ALA A 99 10.40 0.90 -4.17
C ALA A 99 10.56 1.81 -5.40
N ASP A 100 11.78 1.96 -5.91
CA ASP A 100 12.05 2.76 -7.12
C ASP A 100 11.36 2.17 -8.35
N LEU A 101 11.41 0.85 -8.51
CA LEU A 101 10.71 0.15 -9.59
C LEU A 101 9.20 0.37 -9.49
N VAL A 102 8.62 0.15 -8.30
CA VAL A 102 7.18 0.28 -8.08
C VAL A 102 6.72 1.73 -8.31
N TYR A 103 7.45 2.71 -7.76
CA TYR A 103 7.12 4.13 -7.93
C TYR A 103 7.16 4.54 -9.41
N ARG A 104 8.21 4.16 -10.14
CA ARG A 104 8.33 4.41 -11.58
C ARG A 104 7.15 3.82 -12.35
N LYS A 105 6.74 2.57 -12.03
CA LYS A 105 5.59 1.92 -12.67
C LYS A 105 4.25 2.57 -12.32
N PHE A 106 4.10 3.11 -11.12
CA PHE A 106 2.93 3.93 -10.78
C PHE A 106 2.87 5.19 -11.65
N MET A 107 3.99 5.86 -11.87
CA MET A 107 4.06 7.04 -12.74
C MET A 107 3.76 6.71 -14.20
N GLU A 108 4.01 5.47 -14.64
CA GLU A 108 3.61 4.95 -15.96
C GLU A 108 2.12 4.49 -15.99
N GLY A 109 1.40 4.57 -14.88
CA GLY A 109 -0.03 4.24 -14.76
C GLY A 109 -0.33 2.75 -14.52
N TYR A 110 0.64 1.94 -14.13
CA TYR A 110 0.40 0.55 -13.77
C TYR A 110 -0.12 0.43 -12.33
N PRO A 111 -1.22 -0.30 -12.09
CA PRO A 111 -1.70 -0.58 -10.74
C PRO A 111 -0.81 -1.63 -10.04
N ILE A 112 -0.78 -1.59 -8.70
CA ILE A 112 0.11 -2.43 -7.89
C ILE A 112 -0.02 -3.93 -8.17
N HIS A 113 -1.23 -4.43 -8.43
CA HIS A 113 -1.43 -5.85 -8.70
C HIS A 113 -0.81 -6.29 -10.05
N TYR A 114 -0.70 -5.40 -11.04
CA TYR A 114 0.03 -5.67 -12.29
C TYR A 114 1.53 -5.75 -12.05
N ILE A 115 2.06 -4.82 -11.27
CA ILE A 115 3.49 -4.77 -10.93
C ILE A 115 3.87 -6.03 -10.16
N ARG A 116 3.06 -6.41 -9.16
CA ARG A 116 3.27 -7.63 -8.36
C ARG A 116 3.27 -8.88 -9.22
N MET A 117 2.30 -9.04 -10.12
CA MET A 117 2.22 -10.21 -11.01
C MET A 117 3.41 -10.27 -11.98
N ALA A 118 3.79 -9.14 -12.56
CA ALA A 118 4.97 -9.06 -13.43
C ALA A 118 6.26 -9.40 -12.67
N TYR A 119 6.37 -8.94 -11.41
CA TYR A 119 7.50 -9.28 -10.55
C TYR A 119 7.57 -10.79 -10.27
N ILE A 120 6.45 -11.42 -9.86
CA ILE A 120 6.40 -12.87 -9.64
C ILE A 120 6.88 -13.62 -10.89
N LEU A 121 6.38 -13.26 -12.06
CA LEU A 121 6.77 -13.91 -13.31
C LEU A 121 8.24 -13.65 -13.68
N SER A 122 8.79 -12.48 -13.36
CA SER A 122 10.20 -12.16 -13.59
C SER A 122 11.16 -12.99 -12.74
N LEU A 123 10.73 -13.44 -11.55
CA LEU A 123 11.51 -14.31 -10.69
C LEU A 123 11.65 -15.74 -11.25
N HIS A 124 10.76 -16.14 -12.15
CA HIS A 124 10.66 -17.49 -12.71
C HIS A 124 10.81 -17.53 -14.24
N SER A 125 11.37 -16.48 -14.84
CA SER A 125 11.64 -16.39 -16.28
C SER A 125 12.82 -15.48 -16.56
N ASP A 126 13.31 -15.48 -17.80
CA ASP A 126 14.35 -14.56 -18.25
C ASP A 126 13.82 -13.17 -18.63
N TRP A 127 12.55 -12.89 -18.32
CA TRP A 127 11.91 -11.61 -18.64
C TRP A 127 11.92 -10.66 -17.44
N THR A 128 12.26 -9.40 -17.72
CA THR A 128 12.17 -8.34 -16.72
C THR A 128 10.72 -7.90 -16.50
N VAL A 129 10.46 -7.26 -15.34
CA VAL A 129 9.16 -6.66 -15.03
C VAL A 129 8.71 -5.70 -16.15
N ASP A 130 9.63 -4.86 -16.64
CA ASP A 130 9.36 -3.91 -17.71
C ASP A 130 8.88 -4.61 -18.98
N LYS A 131 9.60 -5.64 -19.43
CA LYS A 131 9.25 -6.41 -20.62
C LYS A 131 7.90 -7.12 -20.49
N ILE A 132 7.62 -7.69 -19.32
CA ILE A 132 6.34 -8.37 -19.05
C ILE A 132 5.17 -7.38 -19.13
N LEU A 133 5.30 -6.23 -18.45
CA LEU A 133 4.25 -5.21 -18.44
C LEU A 133 4.03 -4.59 -19.82
N GLU A 134 5.09 -4.35 -20.57
CA GLU A 134 5.01 -3.82 -21.95
C GLU A 134 4.32 -4.78 -22.90
N LYS A 135 4.67 -6.08 -22.85
CA LYS A 135 4.16 -7.08 -23.80
C LYS A 135 2.77 -7.62 -23.46
N ARG A 136 2.34 -7.48 -22.20
CA ARG A 136 1.04 -7.97 -21.78
C ARG A 136 -0.09 -6.99 -22.10
N LYS A 137 -1.01 -7.37 -22.96
CA LYS A 137 -2.25 -6.62 -23.19
C LYS A 137 -3.18 -6.71 -21.96
N ARG A 138 -3.75 -5.58 -21.54
CA ARG A 138 -4.62 -5.50 -20.33
C ARG A 138 -5.85 -6.43 -20.39
N SER A 139 -6.36 -6.74 -21.56
CA SER A 139 -7.52 -7.63 -21.77
C SER A 139 -7.24 -9.11 -21.56
N VAL A 140 -5.97 -9.54 -21.46
CA VAL A 140 -5.61 -10.95 -21.35
C VAL A 140 -5.39 -11.34 -19.90
N LYS A 141 -6.01 -12.45 -19.44
CA LYS A 141 -5.80 -12.98 -18.09
C LYS A 141 -4.32 -13.38 -17.88
N TRP A 142 -3.79 -13.12 -16.70
CA TRP A 142 -2.39 -13.39 -16.37
C TRP A 142 -1.94 -14.83 -16.61
N ALA A 143 -2.73 -15.80 -16.14
CA ALA A 143 -2.40 -17.23 -16.32
C ALA A 143 -2.33 -17.63 -17.80
N ALA A 144 -3.31 -17.21 -18.61
CA ALA A 144 -3.33 -17.49 -20.04
C ALA A 144 -2.16 -16.85 -20.78
N TRP A 145 -1.84 -15.60 -20.44
CA TRP A 145 -0.72 -14.88 -21.02
C TRP A 145 0.62 -15.51 -20.64
N ALA A 146 0.82 -15.84 -19.37
CA ALA A 146 2.06 -16.45 -18.86
C ALA A 146 2.29 -17.84 -19.48
N ARG A 147 1.25 -18.65 -19.59
CA ARG A 147 1.33 -19.96 -20.28
C ARG A 147 1.78 -19.80 -21.73
N LYS A 148 1.15 -18.88 -22.46
CA LYS A 148 1.43 -18.68 -23.90
C LYS A 148 2.82 -18.11 -24.17
N ASN A 149 3.29 -17.15 -23.34
CA ASN A 149 4.49 -16.37 -23.64
C ASN A 149 5.73 -16.79 -22.85
N LEU A 150 5.52 -17.42 -21.68
CA LEU A 150 6.60 -17.81 -20.77
C LEU A 150 6.61 -19.33 -20.50
N GLY A 151 5.65 -20.09 -21.01
CA GLY A 151 5.52 -21.54 -20.75
C GLY A 151 5.15 -21.87 -19.29
N VAL A 152 4.64 -20.92 -18.52
CA VAL A 152 4.32 -21.09 -17.10
C VAL A 152 3.01 -21.85 -16.93
N ASP A 153 3.03 -22.91 -16.13
CA ASP A 153 1.82 -23.65 -15.77
C ASP A 153 0.94 -22.80 -14.84
N PRO A 154 -0.38 -22.75 -15.03
CA PRO A 154 -1.29 -22.00 -14.16
C PRO A 154 -1.25 -22.43 -12.68
N GLU A 155 -0.97 -23.69 -12.37
CA GLU A 155 -0.88 -24.18 -10.99
C GLU A 155 0.45 -23.72 -10.33
N ASP A 156 1.54 -23.67 -11.10
CA ASP A 156 2.80 -23.10 -10.63
C ASP A 156 2.62 -21.61 -10.30
N LEU A 157 1.95 -20.87 -11.18
CA LEU A 157 1.66 -19.45 -10.95
C LEU A 157 0.84 -19.24 -9.67
N LYS A 158 -0.18 -20.07 -9.42
CA LYS A 158 -0.96 -20.02 -8.17
C LYS A 158 -0.08 -20.28 -6.95
N THR A 159 0.82 -21.23 -7.04
CA THR A 159 1.76 -21.59 -5.97
C THR A 159 2.68 -20.42 -5.66
N TRP A 160 3.26 -19.77 -6.68
CA TRP A 160 4.14 -18.61 -6.51
C TRP A 160 3.40 -17.40 -5.92
N ILE A 161 2.16 -17.14 -6.35
CA ILE A 161 1.32 -16.08 -5.76
C ILE A 161 1.08 -16.33 -4.26
N LYS A 162 0.79 -17.58 -3.88
CA LYS A 162 0.57 -17.96 -2.47
C LYS A 162 1.85 -17.87 -1.62
N ALA A 163 3.01 -18.12 -2.22
CA ALA A 163 4.29 -18.04 -1.55
C ALA A 163 4.75 -16.60 -1.25
N MET A 164 4.16 -15.60 -1.90
CA MET A 164 4.45 -14.20 -1.60
C MET A 164 4.00 -13.85 -0.17
N PRO A 165 4.82 -13.11 0.60
CA PRO A 165 4.45 -12.68 1.94
C PRO A 165 3.11 -11.95 1.96
N ASN A 166 2.30 -12.26 2.97
CA ASN A 166 1.04 -11.56 3.21
C ASN A 166 1.17 -10.68 4.45
N PRO A 167 1.07 -9.34 4.30
CA PRO A 167 1.19 -8.41 5.42
C PRO A 167 0.22 -8.70 6.57
N SER A 168 -0.97 -9.21 6.28
CA SER A 168 -1.98 -9.54 7.29
C SER A 168 -1.55 -10.69 8.21
N VAL A 169 -0.68 -11.59 7.75
CA VAL A 169 -0.15 -12.70 8.56
C VAL A 169 1.00 -12.21 9.47
N ALA A 170 1.85 -11.34 8.95
CA ALA A 170 2.99 -10.80 9.70
C ALA A 170 2.58 -9.95 10.92
N ARG A 171 1.32 -9.49 10.98
CA ARG A 171 0.77 -8.75 12.14
C ARG A 171 0.65 -9.62 13.39
N LYS A 172 0.46 -10.93 13.24
CA LYS A 172 0.17 -11.87 14.33
C LYS A 172 1.43 -12.50 14.95
N SER A 173 2.60 -12.18 14.42
CA SER A 173 3.91 -12.62 14.90
C SER A 173 4.67 -11.46 15.56
#